data_057614a6591d226dc3119e67554f7b70
#
_entry.id   057614a6591d226dc3119e67554f7b70
#
_cell.length_a   1.000
_cell.length_b   1.000
_cell.length_c   1.000
_cell.angle_alpha   90.00
_cell.angle_beta   90.00
_cell.angle_gamma   90.00
#
_symmetry.space_group_name_H-M   'P 1'
#
loop_
_entity.id
_entity.type
_entity.pdbx_description
1 polymer ?
#
loop_
_entity_poly.entity_id
_entity_poly.type
_entity_poly.pdbx_seq_one_letter_code
_entity_poly.pdbx_strand_id
1 'polypeptide(L)'
;MKIIIAGAYAIGTHLARLLSRSNEEITLIDESEERLASIGSDCDLLTMLGKPTSLHILRDAGVADADLFIAVTPVESTNITASILAKNLGAKRTVARVDNPEYMDQQAQ
;
A
#
# COMPACT_ATOMS: atom_id res chain seq x y z
N MET A 1 -11.66 -9.72 -1.58
CA MET A 1 -10.22 -9.76 -1.93
C MET A 1 -9.39 -9.12 -0.84
N LYS A 2 -8.14 -9.52 -0.74
CA LYS A 2 -7.21 -8.96 0.24
C LYS A 2 -6.39 -7.85 -0.41
N ILE A 3 -6.48 -6.65 0.15
CA ILE A 3 -5.82 -5.46 -0.38
C ILE A 3 -4.90 -4.86 0.68
N ILE A 4 -3.66 -4.60 0.32
CA ILE A 4 -2.70 -3.94 1.20
C ILE A 4 -2.34 -2.59 0.59
N ILE A 5 -2.49 -1.53 1.38
CA ILE A 5 -2.19 -0.17 0.97
C ILE A 5 -1.00 0.32 1.78
N ALA A 6 0.06 0.74 1.11
CA ALA A 6 1.24 1.30 1.75
C ALA A 6 1.25 2.81 1.56
N GLY A 7 1.12 3.53 2.66
CA GLY A 7 1.08 4.98 2.69
C GLY A 7 -0.28 5.52 3.15
N ALA A 8 -0.32 6.01 4.39
CA ALA A 8 -1.53 6.59 4.98
C ALA A 8 -1.58 8.12 4.81
N TYR A 9 -1.21 8.58 3.63
CA TYR A 9 -1.34 9.98 3.23
C TYR A 9 -2.71 10.20 2.60
N ALA A 10 -2.92 11.32 1.92
CA ALA A 10 -4.25 11.67 1.41
C ALA A 10 -4.83 10.60 0.48
N ILE A 11 -4.04 10.12 -0.47
CA ILE A 11 -4.52 9.13 -1.44
C ILE A 11 -4.77 7.78 -0.75
N GLY A 12 -3.82 7.32 0.06
CA GLY A 12 -3.92 6.03 0.74
C GLY A 12 -5.10 5.95 1.69
N THR A 13 -5.32 6.99 2.49
CA THR A 13 -6.45 7.02 3.41
C THR A 13 -7.78 7.11 2.68
N HIS A 14 -7.84 7.86 1.58
CA HIS A 14 -9.04 7.95 0.77
C HIS A 14 -9.40 6.60 0.14
N LEU A 15 -8.42 5.92 -0.44
CA LEU A 15 -8.60 4.58 -0.99
C LEU A 15 -9.06 3.59 0.08
N ALA A 16 -8.40 3.64 1.25
CA ALA A 16 -8.75 2.74 2.35
C ALA A 16 -10.20 2.91 2.77
N ARG A 17 -10.68 4.15 2.87
CA ARG A 17 -12.08 4.43 3.22
C ARG A 17 -13.04 3.92 2.15
N LEU A 18 -12.74 4.19 0.89
CA LEU A 18 -13.59 3.74 -0.22
C LEU A 18 -13.67 2.21 -0.27
N LEU A 19 -12.53 1.55 -0.20
CA LEU A 19 -12.46 0.10 -0.32
C LEU A 19 -13.03 -0.62 0.90
N SER A 20 -12.92 0.00 2.09
CA SER A 20 -13.51 -0.61 3.30
C SER A 20 -15.03 -0.74 3.21
N ARG A 21 -15.66 0.11 2.40
CA ARG A 21 -17.12 0.05 2.19
C ARG A 21 -17.53 -1.06 1.22
N SER A 22 -16.58 -1.61 0.49
CA SER A 22 -16.82 -2.64 -0.51
C SER A 22 -16.64 -4.06 0.01
N ASN A 23 -16.60 -4.22 1.32
CA ASN A 23 -16.43 -5.51 1.99
C ASN A 23 -15.13 -6.23 1.63
N GLU A 24 -14.07 -5.47 1.37
CA GLU A 24 -12.76 -6.01 1.09
C GLU A 24 -11.93 -6.09 2.38
N GLU A 25 -11.00 -7.04 2.45
CA GLU A 25 -10.07 -7.18 3.56
C GLU A 25 -8.88 -6.24 3.34
N ILE A 26 -8.79 -5.17 4.13
CA ILE A 26 -7.82 -4.10 3.91
C ILE A 26 -6.83 -3.99 5.06
N THR A 27 -5.56 -3.88 4.73
CA THR A 27 -4.50 -3.53 5.67
C THR A 27 -3.80 -2.27 5.17
N LEU A 28 -3.69 -1.27 6.03
CA LEU A 28 -3.03 0.00 5.73
C LEU A 28 -1.71 0.06 6.49
N ILE A 29 -0.59 0.18 5.76
CA ILE A 29 0.75 0.25 6.33
C ILE A 29 1.25 1.69 6.28
N ASP A 30 1.81 2.18 7.38
CA ASP A 30 2.49 3.47 7.41
C ASP A 30 3.47 3.48 8.58
N GLU A 31 4.52 4.29 8.47
CA GLU A 31 5.50 4.40 9.55
C GLU A 31 5.14 5.45 10.59
N SER A 32 4.03 6.15 10.42
CA SER A 32 3.56 7.18 11.35
C SER A 32 2.28 6.74 12.05
N GLU A 33 2.33 6.65 13.38
CA GLU A 33 1.14 6.37 14.18
C GLU A 33 0.05 7.41 13.97
N GLU A 34 0.44 8.68 13.84
CA GLU A 34 -0.52 9.77 13.64
C GLU A 34 -1.28 9.61 12.33
N ARG A 35 -0.57 9.27 11.26
CA ARG A 35 -1.24 9.06 9.98
C ARG A 35 -2.18 7.87 10.01
N LEU A 36 -1.76 6.79 10.67
CA LEU A 36 -2.64 5.62 10.80
C LEU A 36 -3.87 5.94 11.66
N ALA A 37 -3.69 6.71 12.73
CA ALA A 37 -4.80 7.11 13.59
C ALA A 37 -5.81 8.00 12.85
N SER A 38 -5.39 8.73 11.83
CA SER A 38 -6.26 9.62 11.08
C SER A 38 -7.36 8.89 10.30
N ILE A 39 -7.19 7.59 10.05
CA ILE A 39 -8.21 6.81 9.33
C ILE A 39 -9.50 6.67 10.15
N GLY A 40 -9.39 6.75 11.47
CA GLY A 40 -10.54 6.64 12.36
C GLY A 40 -10.94 5.21 12.67
N SER A 41 -11.82 5.06 13.65
CA SER A 41 -12.30 3.74 14.08
C SER A 41 -13.58 3.31 13.36
N ASP A 42 -14.10 4.15 12.48
CA ASP A 42 -15.32 3.88 11.72
C ASP A 42 -15.07 3.09 10.43
N CYS A 43 -13.83 2.85 10.08
CA CYS A 43 -13.47 2.04 8.93
C CYS A 43 -13.08 0.63 9.39
N ASP A 44 -13.63 -0.37 8.72
CA ASP A 44 -13.32 -1.77 9.00
C ASP A 44 -12.08 -2.19 8.24
N LEU A 45 -10.91 -1.92 8.82
CA LEU A 45 -9.63 -2.29 8.25
C LEU A 45 -8.59 -2.47 9.33
N LEU A 46 -7.48 -3.12 8.99
CA LEU A 46 -6.34 -3.27 9.88
C LEU A 46 -5.29 -2.22 9.55
N THR A 47 -4.60 -1.77 10.58
CA THR A 47 -3.45 -0.88 10.41
C THR A 47 -2.18 -1.59 10.86
N MET A 48 -1.06 -1.27 10.21
CA MET A 48 0.23 -1.82 10.59
C MET A 48 1.28 -0.72 10.58
N LEU A 49 1.94 -0.52 11.72
CA LEU A 49 2.98 0.47 11.89
C LEU A 49 4.32 -0.10 11.42
N GLY A 50 4.90 0.50 10.41
CA GLY A 50 6.19 0.08 9.89
C GLY A 50 6.50 0.69 8.54
N LYS A 51 7.72 0.47 8.07
CA LYS A 51 8.15 0.97 6.77
C LYS A 51 7.64 0.07 5.65
N PRO A 52 7.08 0.66 4.58
CA PRO A 52 6.59 -0.13 3.43
C PRO A 52 7.66 -0.92 2.70
N THR A 53 8.94 -0.58 2.93
CA THR A 53 10.07 -1.28 2.31
C THR A 53 10.71 -2.32 3.23
N SER A 54 10.12 -2.58 4.39
CA SER A 54 10.60 -3.61 5.30
C SER A 54 10.01 -4.96 4.92
N LEU A 55 10.86 -5.93 4.60
CA LEU A 55 10.41 -7.29 4.30
C LEU A 55 9.64 -7.89 5.47
N HIS A 56 10.10 -7.62 6.70
CA HIS A 56 9.45 -8.11 7.90
C HIS A 56 8.01 -7.58 8.00
N ILE A 57 7.83 -6.28 7.79
CA ILE A 57 6.51 -5.63 7.83
C ILE A 57 5.62 -6.15 6.72
N LEU A 58 6.14 -6.28 5.51
CA LEU A 58 5.37 -6.78 4.38
C LEU A 58 4.90 -8.23 4.61
N ARG A 59 5.76 -9.06 5.18
CA ARG A 59 5.39 -10.43 5.53
C ARG A 59 4.32 -10.45 6.62
N ASP A 60 4.49 -9.65 7.66
CA ASP A 60 3.53 -9.59 8.76
C ASP A 60 2.18 -9.05 8.31
N ALA A 61 2.17 -8.16 7.34
CA ALA A 61 0.92 -7.66 6.74
C ALA A 61 0.21 -8.71 5.88
N GLY A 62 0.88 -9.81 5.56
CA GLY A 62 0.30 -10.87 4.76
C GLY A 62 0.36 -10.62 3.26
N VAL A 63 1.41 -9.96 2.80
CA VAL A 63 1.54 -9.60 1.38
C VAL A 63 1.59 -10.83 0.48
N ALA A 64 2.06 -11.95 1.00
CA ALA A 64 2.13 -13.20 0.22
C ALA A 64 0.75 -13.67 -0.26
N ASP A 65 -0.29 -13.35 0.48
CA ASP A 65 -1.65 -13.73 0.15
C ASP A 65 -2.48 -12.57 -0.42
N ALA A 66 -1.86 -11.42 -0.65
CA ALA A 66 -2.58 -10.25 -1.13
C ALA A 66 -2.96 -10.40 -2.60
N ASP A 67 -4.20 -10.04 -2.91
CA ASP A 67 -4.67 -9.94 -4.29
C ASP A 67 -4.15 -8.67 -4.94
N LEU A 68 -3.99 -7.61 -4.15
CA LEU A 68 -3.56 -6.30 -4.63
C LEU A 68 -2.73 -5.59 -3.58
N PHE A 69 -1.58 -5.07 -3.98
CA PHE A 69 -0.73 -4.22 -3.16
C PHE A 69 -0.61 -2.86 -3.84
N ILE A 70 -0.92 -1.80 -3.11
CA ILE A 70 -0.93 -0.44 -3.64
C ILE A 70 0.04 0.42 -2.83
N ALA A 71 1.09 0.94 -3.47
CA ALA A 71 2.06 1.84 -2.83
C ALA A 71 1.81 3.27 -3.27
N VAL A 72 1.36 4.12 -2.35
CA VAL A 72 0.91 5.48 -2.62
C VAL A 72 1.48 6.50 -1.62
N THR A 73 2.74 6.35 -1.29
CA THR A 73 3.45 7.35 -0.49
C THR A 73 3.85 8.53 -1.38
N PRO A 74 4.25 9.68 -0.80
CA PRO A 74 4.77 10.78 -1.61
C PRO A 74 6.13 10.52 -2.26
N VAL A 75 6.81 9.44 -1.90
CA VAL A 75 8.16 9.14 -2.38
C VAL A 75 8.11 8.03 -3.43
N GLU A 76 8.35 8.38 -4.69
CA GLU A 76 8.28 7.43 -5.82
C GLU A 76 9.19 6.22 -5.65
N SER A 77 10.42 6.45 -5.22
CA SER A 77 11.38 5.34 -5.04
C SER A 77 10.90 4.35 -3.99
N THR A 78 10.26 4.84 -2.94
CA THR A 78 9.64 3.98 -1.93
C THR A 78 8.51 3.15 -2.53
N ASN A 79 7.67 3.78 -3.34
CA ASN A 79 6.53 3.10 -3.97
C ASN A 79 7.01 1.99 -4.93
N ILE A 80 8.03 2.29 -5.72
CA ILE A 80 8.60 1.33 -6.66
C ILE A 80 9.23 0.17 -5.90
N THR A 81 10.07 0.47 -4.92
CA THR A 81 10.77 -0.54 -4.12
C THR A 81 9.77 -1.43 -3.39
N ALA A 82 8.80 -0.84 -2.70
CA ALA A 82 7.79 -1.60 -1.97
C ALA A 82 7.00 -2.53 -2.89
N SER A 83 6.65 -2.05 -4.08
CA SER A 83 5.89 -2.84 -5.05
C SER A 83 6.71 -4.03 -5.58
N ILE A 84 7.99 -3.82 -5.84
CA ILE A 84 8.87 -4.91 -6.28
C ILE A 84 9.00 -5.96 -5.18
N LEU A 85 9.23 -5.52 -3.94
CA LEU A 85 9.35 -6.43 -2.81
C LEU A 85 8.04 -7.21 -2.58
N ALA A 86 6.91 -6.53 -2.63
CA ALA A 86 5.61 -7.15 -2.44
C ALA A 86 5.33 -8.21 -3.52
N LYS A 87 5.66 -7.91 -4.76
CA LYS A 87 5.50 -8.86 -5.86
C LYS A 87 6.37 -10.09 -5.66
N ASN A 88 7.62 -9.89 -5.27
CA ASN A 88 8.54 -10.98 -5.01
C ASN A 88 8.10 -11.85 -3.82
N LEU A 89 7.41 -11.27 -2.86
CA LEU A 89 6.90 -12.01 -1.71
C LEU A 89 5.59 -12.74 -1.99
N GLY A 90 4.94 -12.49 -3.12
CA GLY A 90 3.77 -13.26 -3.53
C GLY A 90 2.51 -12.48 -3.84
N ALA A 91 2.50 -11.17 -3.71
CA ALA A 91 1.33 -10.36 -4.08
C ALA A 91 0.96 -10.63 -5.54
N LYS A 92 -0.32 -10.84 -5.82
CA LYS A 92 -0.76 -11.17 -7.17
C LYS A 92 -0.61 -10.00 -8.12
N ARG A 93 -0.96 -8.79 -7.65
CA ARG A 93 -0.83 -7.56 -8.42
C ARG A 93 -0.27 -6.46 -7.54
N THR A 94 0.54 -5.59 -8.13
CA THR A 94 1.09 -4.43 -7.44
C THR A 94 0.87 -3.18 -8.28
N VAL A 95 0.57 -2.07 -7.58
CA VAL A 95 0.39 -0.76 -8.18
C VAL A 95 1.26 0.21 -7.41
N ALA A 96 2.05 1.00 -8.11
CA ALA A 96 2.90 2.01 -7.49
C ALA A 96 2.56 3.38 -8.08
N ARG A 97 2.34 4.36 -7.21
CA ARG A 97 2.20 5.75 -7.64
C ARG A 97 3.55 6.26 -8.12
N VAL A 98 3.58 6.77 -9.34
CA VAL A 98 4.77 7.32 -9.97
C VAL A 98 4.42 8.67 -10.59
N ASP A 99 5.13 9.72 -10.18
CA ASP A 99 4.87 11.07 -10.67
C ASP A 99 5.89 11.52 -11.72
N ASN A 100 7.05 10.84 -11.81
CA ASN A 100 8.09 11.20 -12.75
C ASN A 100 7.77 10.66 -14.15
N PRO A 101 7.64 11.52 -15.17
CA PRO A 101 7.30 11.09 -16.53
C PRO A 101 8.30 10.11 -17.15
N GLU A 102 9.55 10.11 -16.72
CA GLU A 102 10.56 9.19 -17.26
C GLU A 102 10.19 7.72 -17.05
N TYR A 103 9.53 7.40 -15.92
CA TYR A 103 9.10 6.04 -15.67
C TYR A 103 7.95 5.61 -16.58
N MET A 104 7.17 6.57 -17.04
CA MET A 104 6.06 6.31 -17.97
C MET A 104 6.57 6.09 -19.39
N ASP A 105 7.60 6.82 -19.80
CA ASP A 105 8.20 6.72 -21.13
C ASP A 105 8.75 5.32 -21.41
N GLN A 106 9.30 4.68 -20.42
CA GLN A 106 9.84 3.32 -20.55
C GLN A 106 8.76 2.31 -20.91
N GLN A 107 7.54 2.56 -20.50
CA GLN A 107 6.42 1.67 -20.80
C GLN A 107 5.92 1.85 -22.23
N ALA A 108 6.19 2.98 -22.85
CA ALA A 108 5.77 3.27 -24.20
C ALA A 108 6.66 2.57 -25.25
N GLN A 109 7.79 2.04 -24.85
CA GLN A 109 8.70 1.32 -25.71
C GLN A 109 8.41 -0.18 -25.69
#